data_55c3b49cd05f9e7dc229366289b92bf5
#
_entry.id   55c3b49cd05f9e7dc229366289b92bf5
#
_cell.length_a   1.000
_cell.length_b   1.000
_cell.length_c   1.000
_cell.angle_alpha   90.00
_cell.angle_beta   90.00
_cell.angle_gamma   90.00
#
_symmetry.space_group_name_H-M   'P 1'
#
loop_
_entity.id
_entity.type
_entity.pdbx_description
1 polymer ?
#
loop_
_entity_poly.entity_id
_entity_poly.type
_entity_poly.pdbx_seq_one_letter_code
_entity_poly.pdbx_strand_id
1 'polypeptide(L)'
;MPSRGPTMPRGQTDHHHHHCHSTAREPRERIDYDHCELYVQICYPQNDAVHWLIFMKYPGAEHGTRFHSTGWMGNRELSIETNKRFDSQAVESTQYLGTIHETDSYQVHRESEKIPLQSCQLWACYLILRLERKRLLKKGTYDHYMNCYEHSMGEHYGPGDGVECRIHLRRG
;
A
#
# COMPACT_ATOMS: atom_id res chain seq x y z
N MET A 1 91.57 -9.63 15.52
CA MET A 1 90.31 -10.28 15.86
C MET A 1 89.15 -9.38 15.36
N PRO A 2 88.46 -9.68 14.25
CA PRO A 2 87.34 -8.87 13.83
C PRO A 2 86.04 -9.42 14.41
N SER A 3 85.25 -8.53 15.01
CA SER A 3 83.89 -8.80 15.51
C SER A 3 82.91 -8.72 14.41
N ARG A 4 82.08 -9.76 14.37
CA ARG A 4 80.96 -9.83 13.43
C ARG A 4 79.77 -9.03 13.94
N GLY A 5 79.27 -8.10 13.10
CA GLY A 5 78.02 -7.41 13.32
C GLY A 5 76.79 -8.26 12.91
N PRO A 6 75.67 -8.04 13.58
CA PRO A 6 74.43 -8.82 13.31
C PRO A 6 73.70 -8.35 12.07
N THR A 7 73.22 -9.36 11.32
CA THR A 7 72.40 -9.23 10.12
C THR A 7 70.99 -8.84 10.49
N MET A 8 70.45 -7.79 9.85
CA MET A 8 69.04 -7.38 9.95
C MET A 8 68.14 -8.28 9.09
N PRO A 9 66.97 -8.70 9.58
CA PRO A 9 66.02 -9.38 8.74
C PRO A 9 65.23 -8.41 7.86
N ARG A 10 65.00 -8.82 6.59
CA ARG A 10 64.19 -8.13 5.62
C ARG A 10 62.74 -8.15 6.07
N GLY A 11 62.11 -6.95 6.11
CA GLY A 11 60.70 -6.81 6.33
C GLY A 11 59.89 -7.33 5.13
N GLN A 12 58.96 -8.23 5.43
CA GLN A 12 57.90 -8.59 4.53
C GLN A 12 56.89 -7.46 4.51
N THR A 13 56.65 -6.90 3.32
CA THR A 13 55.56 -5.98 3.08
C THR A 13 54.30 -6.79 2.81
N ASP A 14 53.43 -6.88 3.81
CA ASP A 14 52.08 -7.38 3.66
C ASP A 14 51.28 -6.40 2.82
N HIS A 15 51.02 -6.80 1.58
CA HIS A 15 50.03 -6.15 0.75
C HIS A 15 48.65 -6.57 1.20
N HIS A 16 48.04 -5.77 2.03
CA HIS A 16 46.58 -5.85 2.31
C HIS A 16 45.84 -5.42 1.05
N HIS A 17 45.35 -6.40 0.29
CA HIS A 17 44.36 -6.17 -0.72
C HIS A 17 43.02 -5.85 -0.02
N HIS A 18 42.71 -4.55 0.07
CA HIS A 18 41.35 -4.10 0.34
C HIS A 18 40.47 -4.49 -0.85
N HIS A 19 39.74 -5.62 -0.71
CA HIS A 19 38.62 -5.89 -1.58
C HIS A 19 37.53 -4.84 -1.27
N CYS A 20 37.47 -3.77 -2.05
CA CYS A 20 36.28 -2.96 -2.16
C CYS A 20 35.18 -3.85 -2.73
N HIS A 21 34.32 -4.36 -1.85
CA HIS A 21 33.02 -4.86 -2.28
C HIS A 21 32.22 -3.66 -2.76
N SER A 22 32.33 -3.37 -4.04
CA SER A 22 31.35 -2.56 -4.74
C SER A 22 30.06 -3.33 -4.69
N THR A 23 29.20 -3.02 -3.72
CA THR A 23 27.79 -3.40 -3.79
C THR A 23 27.21 -2.67 -4.99
N ALA A 24 27.19 -3.35 -6.13
CA ALA A 24 26.43 -2.87 -7.27
C ALA A 24 24.99 -2.65 -6.80
N ARG A 25 24.56 -1.38 -6.72
CA ARG A 25 23.16 -1.05 -6.51
C ARG A 25 22.39 -1.74 -7.63
N GLU A 26 21.47 -2.61 -7.26
CA GLU A 26 20.50 -3.14 -8.24
C GLU A 26 19.90 -1.95 -8.98
N PRO A 27 19.75 -2.05 -10.33
CA PRO A 27 19.16 -0.98 -11.09
C PRO A 27 17.75 -0.73 -10.52
N ARG A 28 17.46 0.52 -10.10
CA ARG A 28 16.12 0.92 -9.66
C ARG A 28 15.15 0.55 -10.78
N GLU A 29 14.12 -0.21 -10.44
CA GLU A 29 13.05 -0.50 -11.38
C GLU A 29 12.55 0.79 -12.00
N ARG A 30 12.41 0.80 -13.33
CA ARG A 30 11.91 1.95 -14.06
C ARG A 30 10.44 2.15 -13.72
N ILE A 31 10.06 3.38 -13.38
CA ILE A 31 8.66 3.72 -13.11
C ILE A 31 7.85 3.67 -14.41
N ASP A 32 6.76 2.92 -14.40
CA ASP A 32 5.76 2.89 -15.46
C ASP A 32 4.68 3.95 -15.18
N TYR A 33 4.68 5.03 -15.96
CA TYR A 33 3.71 6.11 -15.84
C TYR A 33 2.43 5.88 -16.66
N ASP A 34 2.31 4.77 -17.37
CA ASP A 34 1.14 4.44 -18.20
C ASP A 34 0.08 3.66 -17.44
N HIS A 35 0.44 3.09 -16.29
CA HIS A 35 -0.43 2.28 -15.46
C HIS A 35 -0.41 2.73 -14.00
N CYS A 36 -1.49 2.40 -13.28
CA CYS A 36 -1.59 2.53 -11.83
C CYS A 36 -1.95 1.18 -11.22
N GLU A 37 -1.20 0.79 -10.20
CA GLU A 37 -1.50 -0.36 -9.36
C GLU A 37 -2.37 0.06 -8.19
N LEU A 38 -3.37 -0.74 -7.87
CA LEU A 38 -4.28 -0.56 -6.75
C LEU A 38 -4.07 -1.66 -5.71
N TYR A 39 -4.09 -1.26 -4.44
CA TYR A 39 -3.88 -2.14 -3.29
C TYR A 39 -4.86 -1.82 -2.17
N VAL A 40 -5.20 -2.82 -1.37
CA VAL A 40 -5.70 -2.62 -0.01
C VAL A 40 -4.50 -2.65 0.92
N GLN A 41 -4.37 -1.66 1.77
CA GLN A 41 -3.42 -1.70 2.88
C GLN A 41 -4.19 -1.80 4.20
N ILE A 42 -3.79 -2.76 5.01
CA ILE A 42 -4.33 -3.02 6.33
C ILE A 42 -3.29 -2.58 7.34
N CYS A 43 -3.62 -1.60 8.16
CA CYS A 43 -2.71 -1.06 9.15
C CYS A 43 -2.70 -1.90 10.42
N TYR A 44 -1.60 -1.82 11.18
CA TYR A 44 -1.57 -2.39 12.52
C TYR A 44 -2.69 -1.78 13.39
N PRO A 45 -3.33 -2.59 14.26
CA PRO A 45 -4.41 -2.10 15.11
C PRO A 45 -3.96 -0.93 15.98
N GLN A 46 -4.83 0.08 16.07
CA GLN A 46 -4.71 1.18 17.03
C GLN A 46 -6.01 1.22 17.85
N ASN A 47 -5.90 1.15 19.18
CA ASN A 47 -7.07 1.11 20.08
C ASN A 47 -8.11 0.04 19.69
N ASP A 48 -7.63 -1.17 19.38
CA ASP A 48 -8.44 -2.33 18.96
C ASP A 48 -9.17 -2.14 17.60
N ALA A 49 -8.89 -1.07 16.89
CA ALA A 49 -9.47 -0.82 15.58
C ALA A 49 -8.43 -1.05 14.47
N VAL A 50 -8.79 -1.89 13.51
CA VAL A 50 -7.98 -2.15 12.30
C VAL A 50 -8.40 -1.18 11.21
N HIS A 51 -7.46 -0.37 10.75
CA HIS A 51 -7.68 0.62 9.70
C HIS A 51 -7.36 0.05 8.32
N TRP A 52 -8.29 0.22 7.38
CA TRP A 52 -8.12 -0.13 5.97
C TRP A 52 -8.05 1.13 5.12
N LEU A 53 -7.21 1.08 4.09
CA LEU A 53 -7.12 2.12 3.08
C LEU A 53 -6.89 1.52 1.69
N ILE A 54 -7.22 2.29 0.66
CA ILE A 54 -6.87 1.98 -0.72
C ILE A 54 -5.64 2.80 -1.11
N PHE A 55 -4.65 2.13 -1.69
CA PHE A 55 -3.43 2.75 -2.14
C PHE A 55 -3.30 2.64 -3.65
N MET A 56 -2.97 3.74 -4.31
CA MET A 56 -2.74 3.79 -5.75
C MET A 56 -1.35 4.34 -6.04
N LYS A 57 -0.59 3.65 -6.86
CA LYS A 57 0.74 4.10 -7.26
C LYS A 57 1.09 3.66 -8.69
N TYR A 58 2.03 4.32 -9.29
CA TYR A 58 2.65 3.82 -10.51
C TYR A 58 3.50 2.57 -10.21
N PRO A 59 3.53 1.55 -11.11
CA PRO A 59 4.44 0.44 -10.98
C PRO A 59 5.90 0.91 -10.86
N GLY A 60 6.63 0.38 -9.90
CA GLY A 60 8.02 0.77 -9.61
C GLY A 60 8.17 2.04 -8.75
N ALA A 61 7.10 2.79 -8.48
CA ALA A 61 7.15 3.96 -7.62
C ALA A 61 7.16 3.57 -6.13
N GLU A 62 7.93 4.29 -5.32
CA GLU A 62 7.99 4.10 -3.86
C GLU A 62 6.87 4.85 -3.12
N HIS A 63 6.26 5.83 -3.77
CA HIS A 63 5.22 6.70 -3.22
C HIS A 63 3.96 6.65 -4.09
N GLY A 64 2.84 6.99 -3.48
CA GLY A 64 1.56 7.06 -4.16
C GLY A 64 0.51 7.77 -3.34
N THR A 65 -0.74 7.52 -3.65
CA THR A 65 -1.90 8.18 -3.04
C THR A 65 -2.70 7.21 -2.18
N ARG A 66 -3.05 7.64 -0.98
CA ARG A 66 -3.96 6.93 -0.06
C ARG A 66 -5.36 7.51 -0.15
N PHE A 67 -6.34 6.61 -0.17
CA PHE A 67 -7.77 6.93 -0.12
C PHE A 67 -8.38 6.21 1.06
N HIS A 68 -8.94 6.93 2.00
CA HIS A 68 -9.58 6.32 3.17
C HIS A 68 -10.60 7.24 3.85
N SER A 69 -11.53 6.61 4.55
CA SER A 69 -12.38 7.28 5.51
C SER A 69 -11.68 7.29 6.87
N THR A 70 -11.52 8.45 7.45
CA THR A 70 -10.84 8.67 8.75
C THR A 70 -11.79 9.27 9.78
N GLY A 71 -11.35 9.32 11.03
CA GLY A 71 -12.11 9.87 12.14
C GLY A 71 -13.01 8.85 12.84
N TRP A 72 -13.85 9.36 13.72
CA TRP A 72 -14.73 8.57 14.57
C TRP A 72 -16.19 8.71 14.15
N MET A 73 -17.04 7.84 14.68
CA MET A 73 -18.46 7.85 14.45
C MET A 73 -19.05 9.26 14.65
N GLY A 74 -19.77 9.78 13.63
CA GLY A 74 -20.33 11.12 13.62
C GLY A 74 -19.36 12.25 13.25
N ASN A 75 -18.06 11.96 13.08
CA ASN A 75 -17.04 12.96 12.72
C ASN A 75 -16.00 12.35 11.76
N ARG A 76 -16.48 11.76 10.69
CA ARG A 76 -15.62 11.14 9.67
C ARG A 76 -15.30 12.09 8.54
N GLU A 77 -14.12 11.89 7.96
CA GLU A 77 -13.61 12.66 6.83
C GLU A 77 -13.10 11.72 5.73
N LEU A 78 -13.30 12.15 4.48
CA LEU A 78 -12.58 11.58 3.35
C LEU A 78 -11.16 12.13 3.35
N SER A 79 -10.18 11.24 3.42
CA SER A 79 -8.78 11.61 3.32
C SER A 79 -8.18 11.06 2.03
N ILE A 80 -7.70 11.96 1.17
CA ILE A 80 -6.94 11.65 -0.03
C ILE A 80 -5.57 12.28 0.14
N GLU A 81 -4.58 11.46 0.41
CA GLU A 81 -3.23 11.89 0.74
C GLU A 81 -2.26 11.48 -0.36
N THR A 82 -1.63 12.46 -0.99
CA THR A 82 -0.63 12.24 -2.03
C THR A 82 0.77 12.07 -1.46
N ASN A 83 1.68 11.54 -2.27
CA ASN A 83 3.10 11.39 -1.95
C ASN A 83 3.37 10.63 -0.64
N LYS A 84 2.63 9.56 -0.40
CA LYS A 84 2.80 8.67 0.76
C LYS A 84 3.65 7.46 0.41
N ARG A 85 4.46 7.01 1.36
CA ARG A 85 5.27 5.81 1.18
C ARG A 85 4.40 4.56 1.10
N PHE A 86 4.69 3.73 0.10
CA PHE A 86 4.02 2.43 -0.08
C PHE A 86 4.37 1.43 1.03
N ASP A 87 5.64 1.39 1.44
CA ASP A 87 6.18 0.51 2.47
C ASP A 87 6.17 1.13 3.87
N SER A 88 5.13 1.85 4.23
CA SER A 88 4.99 2.46 5.55
C SER A 88 5.02 1.41 6.67
N GLN A 89 5.74 1.71 7.77
CA GLN A 89 5.81 0.85 8.96
C GLN A 89 4.46 0.70 9.68
N ALA A 90 3.52 1.61 9.45
CA ALA A 90 2.16 1.52 9.99
C ALA A 90 1.32 0.43 9.32
N VAL A 91 1.74 -0.08 8.17
CA VAL A 91 1.02 -1.07 7.38
C VAL A 91 1.47 -2.48 7.75
N GLU A 92 0.52 -3.32 8.18
CA GLU A 92 0.75 -4.72 8.48
C GLU A 92 0.70 -5.60 7.22
N SER A 93 -0.26 -5.34 6.34
CA SER A 93 -0.51 -6.12 5.13
C SER A 93 -0.81 -5.23 3.95
N THR A 94 -0.23 -5.54 2.81
CA THR A 94 -0.51 -4.91 1.52
C THR A 94 -0.95 -5.97 0.53
N GLN A 95 -2.15 -5.81 -0.03
CA GLN A 95 -2.78 -6.78 -0.90
C GLN A 95 -3.10 -6.15 -2.26
N TYR A 96 -2.59 -6.74 -3.31
CA TYR A 96 -2.80 -6.27 -4.67
C TYR A 96 -4.25 -6.47 -5.11
N LEU A 97 -4.86 -5.43 -5.67
CA LEU A 97 -6.22 -5.45 -6.21
C LEU A 97 -6.24 -5.59 -7.73
N GLY A 98 -5.39 -4.90 -8.41
CA GLY A 98 -5.33 -4.86 -9.87
C GLY A 98 -4.54 -3.68 -10.39
N THR A 99 -4.38 -3.65 -11.71
CA THR A 99 -3.71 -2.57 -12.43
C THR A 99 -4.68 -1.96 -13.43
N ILE A 100 -4.75 -0.64 -13.44
CA ILE A 100 -5.58 0.14 -14.35
C ILE A 100 -4.70 0.99 -15.27
N HIS A 101 -5.25 1.44 -16.38
CA HIS A 101 -4.57 2.42 -17.21
C HIS A 101 -4.53 3.77 -16.50
N GLU A 102 -3.43 4.52 -16.64
CA GLU A 102 -3.27 5.82 -15.97
C GLU A 102 -4.40 6.79 -16.33
N THR A 103 -4.90 6.75 -17.58
CA THR A 103 -6.03 7.56 -18.02
C THR A 103 -7.32 7.31 -17.26
N ASP A 104 -7.44 6.16 -16.57
CA ASP A 104 -8.59 5.80 -15.73
C ASP A 104 -8.38 6.16 -14.25
N SER A 105 -7.21 6.63 -13.87
CA SER A 105 -6.87 6.92 -12.46
C SER A 105 -7.79 7.98 -11.83
N TYR A 106 -8.26 8.95 -12.62
CA TYR A 106 -9.23 9.95 -12.16
C TYR A 106 -10.52 9.33 -11.64
N GLN A 107 -10.91 8.14 -12.13
CA GLN A 107 -12.12 7.46 -11.70
C GLN A 107 -12.00 6.98 -10.24
N VAL A 108 -10.81 6.65 -9.78
CA VAL A 108 -10.59 6.28 -8.37
C VAL A 108 -10.89 7.47 -7.46
N HIS A 109 -10.41 8.66 -7.80
CA HIS A 109 -10.75 9.89 -7.07
C HIS A 109 -12.24 10.18 -7.11
N ARG A 110 -12.82 10.13 -8.29
CA ARG A 110 -14.24 10.44 -8.51
C ARG A 110 -15.17 9.49 -7.78
N GLU A 111 -14.89 8.19 -7.83
CA GLU A 111 -15.71 7.19 -7.14
C GLU A 111 -15.54 7.27 -5.62
N SER A 112 -14.34 7.58 -5.12
CA SER A 112 -14.10 7.76 -3.70
C SER A 112 -14.96 8.87 -3.07
N GLU A 113 -15.19 9.95 -3.79
CA GLU A 113 -15.98 11.10 -3.34
C GLU A 113 -17.49 10.81 -3.26
N LYS A 114 -17.97 9.78 -3.95
CA LYS A 114 -19.40 9.42 -4.01
C LYS A 114 -19.83 8.50 -2.86
N ILE A 115 -18.90 7.93 -2.12
CA ILE A 115 -19.21 6.99 -1.05
C ILE A 115 -19.51 7.77 0.23
N PRO A 116 -20.67 7.52 0.88
CA PRO A 116 -20.94 8.09 2.18
C PRO A 116 -19.85 7.75 3.20
N LEU A 117 -19.46 8.71 4.01
CA LEU A 117 -18.45 8.52 5.06
C LEU A 117 -18.98 7.55 6.13
N GLN A 118 -18.24 6.50 6.38
CA GLN A 118 -18.60 5.41 7.27
C GLN A 118 -17.34 4.71 7.77
N SER A 119 -17.44 3.55 8.42
CA SER A 119 -16.26 2.84 8.91
C SER A 119 -15.24 2.62 7.78
N CYS A 120 -13.96 2.74 8.10
CA CYS A 120 -12.89 2.69 7.10
C CYS A 120 -12.87 1.38 6.29
N GLN A 121 -13.21 0.26 6.92
CA GLN A 121 -13.26 -1.04 6.25
C GLN A 121 -14.43 -1.11 5.25
N LEU A 122 -15.63 -0.72 5.65
CA LEU A 122 -16.80 -0.68 4.76
C LEU A 122 -16.59 0.32 3.63
N TRP A 123 -16.09 1.49 3.94
CA TRP A 123 -15.78 2.51 2.93
C TRP A 123 -14.81 1.96 1.87
N ALA A 124 -13.74 1.28 2.30
CA ALA A 124 -12.78 0.64 1.38
C ALA A 124 -13.45 -0.45 0.53
N CYS A 125 -14.28 -1.30 1.14
CA CYS A 125 -15.04 -2.31 0.41
C CYS A 125 -15.96 -1.67 -0.65
N TYR A 126 -16.60 -0.56 -0.32
CA TYR A 126 -17.49 0.12 -1.26
C TYR A 126 -16.76 0.85 -2.37
N LEU A 127 -15.55 1.36 -2.11
CA LEU A 127 -14.70 1.85 -3.20
C LEU A 127 -14.35 0.71 -4.17
N ILE A 128 -13.98 -0.45 -3.64
CA ILE A 128 -13.72 -1.64 -4.45
C ILE A 128 -14.96 -2.03 -5.27
N LEU A 129 -16.15 -2.03 -4.67
CA LEU A 129 -17.39 -2.32 -5.38
C LEU A 129 -17.63 -1.34 -6.54
N ARG A 130 -17.44 -0.06 -6.30
CA ARG A 130 -17.63 0.97 -7.34
C ARG A 130 -16.65 0.83 -8.48
N LEU A 131 -15.38 0.52 -8.16
CA LEU A 131 -14.35 0.28 -9.18
C LEU A 131 -14.60 -1.02 -9.96
N GLU A 132 -15.11 -2.06 -9.29
CA GLU A 132 -15.55 -3.31 -9.96
C GLU A 132 -16.72 -3.06 -10.92
N ARG A 133 -17.69 -2.23 -10.53
CA ARG A 133 -18.82 -1.82 -11.39
C ARG A 133 -18.37 -1.01 -12.60
N LYS A 134 -17.31 -0.25 -12.47
CA LYS A 134 -16.64 0.46 -13.57
C LYS A 134 -15.75 -0.45 -14.43
N ARG A 135 -15.65 -1.74 -14.10
CA ARG A 135 -14.79 -2.72 -14.76
C ARG A 135 -13.30 -2.38 -14.66
N LEU A 136 -12.92 -1.63 -13.63
CA LEU A 136 -11.54 -1.32 -13.32
C LEU A 136 -10.88 -2.39 -12.44
N LEU A 137 -11.67 -3.12 -11.68
CA LEU A 137 -11.23 -4.26 -10.87
C LEU A 137 -11.97 -5.53 -11.31
N LYS A 138 -11.34 -6.67 -11.05
CA LYS A 138 -11.87 -7.98 -11.37
C LYS A 138 -13.17 -8.25 -10.61
N LYS A 139 -14.16 -8.82 -11.29
CA LYS A 139 -15.41 -9.28 -10.68
C LYS A 139 -15.14 -10.28 -9.54
N GLY A 140 -15.81 -10.08 -8.41
CA GLY A 140 -15.62 -10.90 -7.20
C GLY A 140 -14.67 -10.29 -6.17
N THR A 141 -13.93 -9.24 -6.51
CA THR A 141 -13.02 -8.57 -5.58
C THR A 141 -13.77 -7.99 -4.39
N TYR A 142 -14.90 -7.34 -4.63
CA TYR A 142 -15.75 -6.81 -3.56
C TYR A 142 -16.24 -7.91 -2.61
N ASP A 143 -16.76 -9.01 -3.15
CA ASP A 143 -17.26 -10.12 -2.34
C ASP A 143 -16.16 -10.71 -1.44
N HIS A 144 -14.94 -10.82 -1.98
CA HIS A 144 -13.78 -11.26 -1.21
C HIS A 144 -13.52 -10.36 0.01
N TYR A 145 -13.46 -9.05 -0.18
CA TYR A 145 -13.16 -8.12 0.91
C TYR A 145 -14.31 -7.95 1.89
N MET A 146 -15.56 -8.02 1.42
CA MET A 146 -16.72 -8.05 2.33
C MET A 146 -16.73 -9.28 3.23
N ASN A 147 -16.23 -10.42 2.76
CA ASN A 147 -16.06 -11.61 3.59
C ASN A 147 -14.94 -11.46 4.63
N CYS A 148 -13.96 -10.58 4.39
CA CYS A 148 -12.88 -10.25 5.33
C CYS A 148 -13.27 -9.13 6.31
N TYR A 149 -14.38 -8.43 6.07
CA TYR A 149 -14.82 -7.34 6.90
C TYR A 149 -15.19 -7.83 8.30
N GLU A 150 -14.58 -7.22 9.30
CA GLU A 150 -14.94 -7.46 10.69
C GLU A 150 -16.13 -6.57 11.05
N HIS A 151 -17.25 -7.19 11.46
CA HIS A 151 -18.43 -6.49 11.92
C HIS A 151 -18.11 -5.70 13.20
N SER A 152 -17.44 -4.58 13.05
CA SER A 152 -17.38 -3.58 14.12
C SER A 152 -18.73 -2.87 14.18
N MET A 153 -19.12 -2.44 15.37
CA MET A 153 -20.32 -1.62 15.58
C MET A 153 -20.12 -0.26 14.94
N GLY A 154 -20.13 -0.23 13.60
CA GLY A 154 -19.86 0.96 12.81
C GLY A 154 -21.07 1.40 12.00
N GLU A 155 -21.08 2.66 11.71
CA GLU A 155 -22.01 3.28 10.77
C GLU A 155 -21.94 2.56 9.43
N HIS A 156 -23.11 2.21 8.89
CA HIS A 156 -23.26 1.58 7.60
C HIS A 156 -24.23 2.38 6.73
N TYR A 157 -23.70 3.04 5.70
CA TYR A 157 -24.48 3.93 4.81
C TYR A 157 -24.50 3.45 3.37
N GLY A 158 -23.87 2.31 3.07
CA GLY A 158 -23.81 1.73 1.73
C GLY A 158 -22.83 2.44 0.78
N PRO A 159 -22.86 2.04 -0.52
CA PRO A 159 -21.89 2.44 -1.53
C PRO A 159 -22.15 3.81 -2.18
N GLY A 160 -23.28 4.46 -1.86
CA GLY A 160 -23.68 5.72 -2.49
C GLY A 160 -24.49 5.55 -3.79
N ASP A 161 -24.85 6.67 -4.38
CA ASP A 161 -25.78 6.76 -5.49
C ASP A 161 -25.40 5.91 -6.72
N GLY A 162 -26.40 5.24 -7.32
CA GLY A 162 -26.26 4.50 -8.56
C GLY A 162 -25.56 3.14 -8.43
N VAL A 163 -25.25 2.71 -7.20
CA VAL A 163 -24.68 1.38 -6.95
C VAL A 163 -25.51 0.65 -5.91
N GLU A 164 -26.07 -0.47 -6.30
CA GLU A 164 -26.81 -1.34 -5.38
C GLU A 164 -25.83 -2.06 -4.44
N CYS A 165 -26.04 -1.90 -3.15
CA CYS A 165 -25.40 -2.72 -2.13
C CYS A 165 -26.20 -4.01 -1.95
N ARG A 166 -25.72 -5.10 -2.51
CA ARG A 166 -26.21 -6.44 -2.14
C ARG A 166 -25.50 -6.86 -0.88
N ILE A 167 -25.91 -6.28 0.24
CA ILE A 167 -25.54 -6.84 1.52
C ILE A 167 -26.32 -8.15 1.65
N HIS A 168 -25.62 -9.26 1.54
CA HIS A 168 -26.11 -10.49 2.06
C HIS A 168 -26.02 -10.36 3.59
N LEU A 169 -27.03 -9.72 4.17
CA LEU A 169 -27.28 -9.88 5.60
C LEU A 169 -27.48 -11.38 5.81
N ARG A 170 -26.44 -12.06 6.26
CA ARG A 170 -26.62 -13.35 6.87
C ARG A 170 -27.44 -13.08 8.13
N ARG A 171 -28.75 -13.20 7.99
CA ARG A 171 -29.63 -13.31 9.16
C ARG A 171 -29.23 -14.59 9.86
N GLY A 172 -28.49 -14.42 10.95
CA GLY A 172 -28.25 -15.50 11.89
C GLY A 172 -29.56 -15.91 12.56
#